data_87e8527a72a234aceb8819c21fe0bff5
#
_entry.id   87e8527a72a234aceb8819c21fe0bff5
#
_cell.length_a   1.000
_cell.length_b   1.000
_cell.length_c   1.000
_cell.angle_alpha   90.00
_cell.angle_beta   90.00
_cell.angle_gamma   90.00
#
_symmetry.space_group_name_H-M   'P 1'
#
loop_
_entity.id
_entity.type
_entity.pdbx_description
1 polymer ?
#
loop_
_entity_poly.entity_id
_entity_poly.type
_entity_poly.pdbx_seq_one_letter_code
_entity_poly.pdbx_strand_id
1 'polypeptide(L)'
;MAKKMKDMAENWLKGHTPGGTGFGLFGRSGMGKTHICIAVCQELTRRFGEPHFYFSYRAEIPSLVKASRSYSDDYDAAMRKWKTCQNLYIDDLVKFSGRVESGKLVAIDRDELKVVFDLINARYLNHLTTIFSSEYSVGNLARIDEALGSRIYEMVNPYALRVDGQNQRLVGLG
;
A
#
# COMPACT_ATOMS: atom_id res chain seq x y z
N MET A 1 -9.87 12.02 13.37
CA MET A 1 -9.04 11.28 12.40
C MET A 1 -9.81 10.99 11.10
N ALA A 2 -11.01 10.40 11.12
CA ALA A 2 -11.78 10.12 9.89
C ALA A 2 -11.94 11.35 8.97
N LYS A 3 -12.26 12.52 9.53
CA LYS A 3 -12.33 13.77 8.76
C LYS A 3 -11.02 14.10 8.05
N LYS A 4 -9.88 13.99 8.73
CA LYS A 4 -8.56 14.25 8.11
C LYS A 4 -8.24 13.32 6.95
N MET A 5 -8.59 12.03 7.08
CA MET A 5 -8.41 11.05 5.99
C MET A 5 -9.29 11.41 4.79
N LYS A 6 -10.55 11.79 5.03
CA LYS A 6 -11.49 12.20 3.98
C LYS A 6 -11.03 13.49 3.28
N ASP A 7 -10.64 14.51 4.06
CA ASP A 7 -10.17 15.79 3.51
C ASP A 7 -8.92 15.58 2.64
N MET A 8 -7.97 14.74 3.08
CA MET A 8 -6.78 14.42 2.28
C MET A 8 -7.15 13.64 1.01
N ALA A 9 -8.05 12.67 1.09
CA ALA A 9 -8.52 11.92 -0.07
C ALA A 9 -9.18 12.84 -1.11
N GLU A 10 -10.04 13.76 -0.67
CA GLU A 10 -10.65 14.75 -1.55
C GLU A 10 -9.65 15.72 -2.17
N ASN A 11 -8.65 16.17 -1.40
CA ASN A 11 -7.58 17.02 -1.93
C ASN A 11 -6.74 16.29 -2.97
N TRP A 12 -6.42 15.01 -2.71
CA TRP A 12 -5.71 14.17 -3.68
C TRP A 12 -6.52 13.99 -4.97
N LEU A 13 -7.81 13.67 -4.86
CA LEU A 13 -8.69 13.51 -6.02
C LEU A 13 -8.84 14.79 -6.84
N LYS A 14 -8.84 15.98 -6.21
CA LYS A 14 -8.88 17.26 -6.92
C LYS A 14 -7.61 17.55 -7.74
N GLY A 15 -6.47 17.11 -7.23
CA GLY A 15 -5.16 17.29 -7.89
C GLY A 15 -4.69 16.08 -8.71
N HIS A 16 -5.53 15.04 -8.82
CA HIS A 16 -5.14 13.80 -9.48
C HIS A 16 -4.86 14.01 -10.98
N THR A 17 -3.76 13.42 -11.41
CA THR A 17 -3.39 13.27 -12.82
C THR A 17 -2.92 11.84 -13.07
N PRO A 18 -3.21 11.25 -14.24
CA PRO A 18 -2.74 9.91 -14.58
C PRO A 18 -1.22 9.78 -14.46
N GLY A 19 -0.74 8.74 -13.79
CA GLY A 19 0.69 8.56 -13.52
C GLY A 19 1.29 9.55 -12.52
N GLY A 20 0.45 10.32 -11.83
CA GLY A 20 0.86 11.27 -10.80
C GLY A 20 1.11 10.63 -9.44
N THR A 21 1.28 11.50 -8.45
CA THR A 21 1.51 11.09 -7.06
C THR A 21 0.39 10.19 -6.55
N GLY A 22 0.75 9.12 -5.86
CA GLY A 22 -0.17 8.21 -5.22
C GLY A 22 -0.78 8.74 -3.91
N PHE A 23 -1.40 7.86 -3.15
CA PHE A 23 -2.08 8.19 -1.89
C PHE A 23 -1.77 7.11 -0.84
N GLY A 24 -1.54 7.49 0.42
CA GLY A 24 -1.18 6.53 1.45
C GLY A 24 -1.73 6.82 2.84
N LEU A 25 -2.33 5.79 3.47
CA LEU A 25 -2.80 5.82 4.85
C LEU A 25 -2.03 4.81 5.70
N PHE A 26 -1.26 5.29 6.67
CA PHE A 26 -0.31 4.52 7.47
C PHE A 26 -0.62 4.63 8.96
N GLY A 27 -0.73 3.52 9.70
CA GLY A 27 -0.94 3.53 11.16
C GLY A 27 -2.00 2.53 11.63
N ARG A 28 -2.42 2.65 12.88
CA ARG A 28 -3.15 1.63 13.64
C ARG A 28 -4.34 1.01 12.89
N SER A 29 -4.57 -0.29 13.18
CA SER A 29 -5.72 -1.04 12.67
C SER A 29 -7.06 -0.48 13.17
N GLY A 30 -8.14 -0.76 12.43
CA GLY A 30 -9.49 -0.37 12.82
C GLY A 30 -9.82 1.11 12.65
N MET A 31 -8.97 1.90 11.99
CA MET A 31 -9.15 3.34 11.79
C MET A 31 -9.93 3.70 10.50
N GLY A 32 -10.35 2.72 9.71
CA GLY A 32 -11.09 2.95 8.47
C GLY A 32 -10.22 3.22 7.24
N LYS A 33 -8.91 2.96 7.28
CA LYS A 33 -7.99 3.17 6.14
C LYS A 33 -8.47 2.50 4.86
N THR A 34 -8.75 1.20 4.93
CA THR A 34 -9.23 0.41 3.79
C THR A 34 -10.49 1.00 3.17
N HIS A 35 -11.47 1.45 3.99
CA HIS A 35 -12.70 2.08 3.49
C HIS A 35 -12.41 3.36 2.69
N ILE A 36 -11.53 4.22 3.20
CA ILE A 36 -11.16 5.46 2.49
C ILE A 36 -10.38 5.14 1.20
N CYS A 37 -9.43 4.19 1.23
CA CYS A 37 -8.68 3.81 0.03
C CYS A 37 -9.60 3.20 -1.04
N ILE A 38 -10.56 2.35 -0.66
CA ILE A 38 -11.57 1.80 -1.60
C ILE A 38 -12.43 2.94 -2.18
N ALA A 39 -12.89 3.87 -1.35
CA ALA A 39 -13.66 5.02 -1.82
C ALA A 39 -12.86 5.87 -2.82
N VAL A 40 -11.57 6.11 -2.55
CA VAL A 40 -10.66 6.78 -3.47
C VAL A 40 -10.57 6.03 -4.81
N CYS A 41 -10.42 4.72 -4.80
CA CYS A 41 -10.38 3.89 -6.01
C CYS A 41 -11.70 3.96 -6.80
N GLN A 42 -12.83 3.93 -6.11
CA GLN A 42 -14.15 4.09 -6.75
C GLN A 42 -14.30 5.47 -7.40
N GLU A 43 -13.83 6.53 -6.71
CA GLU A 43 -13.87 7.89 -7.26
C GLU A 43 -12.92 8.06 -8.45
N LEU A 44 -11.76 7.40 -8.50
CA LEU A 44 -10.90 7.35 -9.69
C LEU A 44 -11.68 6.83 -10.91
N THR A 45 -12.37 5.71 -10.75
CA THR A 45 -13.18 5.15 -11.83
C THR A 45 -14.34 6.06 -12.20
N ARG A 46 -15.06 6.61 -11.20
CA ARG A 46 -16.24 7.43 -11.41
C ARG A 46 -15.93 8.81 -12.02
N ARG A 47 -14.89 9.51 -11.53
CA ARG A 47 -14.57 10.89 -11.95
C ARG A 47 -13.69 10.93 -13.21
N PHE A 48 -12.78 9.98 -13.35
CA PHE A 48 -11.73 10.02 -14.37
C PHE A 48 -11.81 8.86 -15.37
N GLY A 49 -12.70 7.89 -15.17
CA GLY A 49 -12.78 6.70 -16.02
C GLY A 49 -11.57 5.77 -15.88
N GLU A 50 -10.80 5.92 -14.79
CA GLU A 50 -9.57 5.17 -14.54
C GLU A 50 -9.85 3.91 -13.73
N PRO A 51 -9.71 2.71 -14.31
CA PRO A 51 -9.83 1.47 -13.55
C PRO A 51 -8.65 1.29 -12.60
N HIS A 52 -8.87 0.54 -11.53
CA HIS A 52 -7.85 0.17 -10.56
C HIS A 52 -7.83 -1.33 -10.34
N PHE A 53 -6.67 -1.84 -9.94
CA PHE A 53 -6.51 -3.20 -9.43
C PHE A 53 -6.37 -3.16 -7.90
N TYR A 54 -6.96 -4.16 -7.26
CA TYR A 54 -6.86 -4.37 -5.81
C TYR A 54 -5.88 -5.50 -5.51
N PHE A 55 -4.82 -5.18 -4.79
CA PHE A 55 -3.81 -6.11 -4.31
C PHE A 55 -3.99 -6.32 -2.82
N SER A 56 -4.62 -7.43 -2.44
CA SER A 56 -4.64 -7.85 -1.05
C SER A 56 -3.28 -8.44 -0.68
N TYR A 57 -2.49 -7.68 0.07
CA TYR A 57 -1.13 -8.10 0.43
C TYR A 57 -1.11 -9.52 1.04
N ARG A 58 -2.01 -9.76 1.98
CA ARG A 58 -2.12 -11.04 2.68
C ARG A 58 -2.49 -12.20 1.74
N ALA A 59 -3.30 -11.96 0.73
CA ALA A 59 -3.76 -13.00 -0.17
C ALA A 59 -2.75 -13.28 -1.31
N GLU A 60 -2.13 -12.23 -1.84
CA GLU A 60 -1.30 -12.33 -3.04
C GLU A 60 0.16 -12.70 -2.74
N ILE A 61 0.75 -12.16 -1.67
CA ILE A 61 2.18 -12.35 -1.36
C ILE A 61 2.58 -13.82 -1.22
N PRO A 62 1.86 -14.70 -0.53
CA PRO A 62 2.30 -16.10 -0.39
C PRO A 62 2.48 -16.81 -1.73
N SER A 63 1.58 -16.57 -2.68
CA SER A 63 1.67 -17.17 -4.01
C SER A 63 2.82 -16.60 -4.84
N LEU A 64 3.06 -15.29 -4.74
CA LEU A 64 4.17 -14.62 -5.42
C LEU A 64 5.53 -15.02 -4.85
N VAL A 65 5.66 -15.17 -3.53
CA VAL A 65 6.87 -15.69 -2.89
C VAL A 65 7.12 -17.14 -3.32
N LYS A 66 6.07 -17.97 -3.37
CA LYS A 66 6.20 -19.34 -3.89
C LYS A 66 6.69 -19.34 -5.34
N ALA A 67 6.11 -18.52 -6.20
CA ALA A 67 6.52 -18.40 -7.61
C ALA A 67 7.96 -17.87 -7.74
N SER A 68 8.39 -16.93 -6.90
CA SER A 68 9.76 -16.38 -6.95
C SER A 68 10.87 -17.38 -6.60
N ARG A 69 10.51 -18.50 -5.93
CA ARG A 69 11.42 -19.60 -5.59
C ARG A 69 11.52 -20.64 -6.69
N SER A 70 10.59 -20.65 -7.64
CA SER A 70 10.63 -21.55 -8.80
C SER A 70 11.53 -20.94 -9.89
N TYR A 71 12.27 -21.80 -10.59
CA TYR A 71 13.11 -21.38 -11.72
C TYR A 71 12.31 -21.27 -13.04
N SER A 72 11.03 -20.89 -12.95
CA SER A 72 10.14 -20.79 -14.11
C SER A 72 9.77 -19.32 -14.37
N ASP A 73 9.35 -19.03 -15.59
CA ASP A 73 8.83 -17.72 -16.01
C ASP A 73 7.51 -17.34 -15.32
N ASP A 74 6.99 -18.21 -14.46
CA ASP A 74 5.71 -18.04 -13.76
C ASP A 74 5.68 -16.80 -12.85
N TYR A 75 6.84 -16.46 -12.24
CA TYR A 75 6.92 -15.29 -11.37
C TYR A 75 6.70 -13.99 -12.15
N ASP A 76 7.36 -13.80 -13.27
CA ASP A 76 7.20 -12.58 -14.07
C ASP A 76 5.80 -12.49 -14.68
N ALA A 77 5.22 -13.60 -15.09
CA ALA A 77 3.84 -13.65 -15.55
C ALA A 77 2.85 -13.26 -14.44
N ALA A 78 3.04 -13.81 -13.22
CA ALA A 78 2.20 -13.50 -12.06
C ALA A 78 2.32 -12.03 -11.59
N MET A 79 3.52 -11.45 -11.69
CA MET A 79 3.81 -10.08 -11.30
C MET A 79 3.37 -9.04 -12.33
N ARG A 80 3.28 -9.40 -13.60
CA ARG A 80 3.09 -8.47 -14.73
C ARG A 80 1.92 -7.53 -14.51
N LYS A 81 0.73 -8.05 -14.23
CA LYS A 81 -0.48 -7.22 -14.02
C LYS A 81 -0.32 -6.18 -12.93
N TRP A 82 0.38 -6.54 -11.85
CA TRP A 82 0.60 -5.66 -10.70
C TRP A 82 1.65 -4.59 -10.97
N LYS A 83 2.69 -4.95 -11.72
CA LYS A 83 3.76 -4.02 -12.11
C LYS A 83 3.33 -3.01 -13.16
N THR A 84 2.33 -3.33 -14.01
CA THR A 84 2.02 -2.54 -15.21
C THR A 84 0.66 -1.86 -15.22
N CYS A 85 -0.28 -2.26 -14.34
CA CYS A 85 -1.58 -1.58 -14.26
C CYS A 85 -1.41 -0.10 -13.86
N GLN A 86 -2.21 0.77 -14.47
CA GLN A 86 -2.16 2.22 -14.23
C GLN A 86 -2.34 2.55 -12.75
N ASN A 87 -3.41 2.08 -12.15
CA ASN A 87 -3.73 2.33 -10.75
C ASN A 87 -3.74 1.01 -9.96
N LEU A 88 -2.99 0.95 -8.87
CA LEU A 88 -2.93 -0.18 -7.96
C LEU A 88 -3.22 0.25 -6.53
N TYR A 89 -4.17 -0.41 -5.88
CA TYR A 89 -4.34 -0.30 -4.44
C TYR A 89 -3.72 -1.51 -3.74
N ILE A 90 -2.68 -1.28 -2.95
CA ILE A 90 -2.04 -2.28 -2.09
C ILE A 90 -2.62 -2.15 -0.68
N ASP A 91 -3.47 -3.10 -0.31
CA ASP A 91 -4.14 -3.12 0.99
C ASP A 91 -3.34 -3.92 2.02
N ASP A 92 -3.27 -3.35 3.22
CA ASP A 92 -2.62 -3.95 4.39
C ASP A 92 -1.14 -4.34 4.14
N LEU A 93 -0.39 -3.44 3.48
CA LEU A 93 1.03 -3.63 3.17
C LEU A 93 1.83 -4.12 4.39
N VAL A 94 2.53 -5.25 4.25
CA VAL A 94 3.37 -5.93 5.27
C VAL A 94 2.58 -6.46 6.48
N LYS A 95 1.26 -6.58 6.40
CA LYS A 95 0.44 -7.10 7.50
C LYS A 95 0.67 -8.60 7.71
N PHE A 96 0.92 -8.99 8.95
CA PHE A 96 1.20 -10.36 9.40
C PHE A 96 2.47 -11.02 8.84
N SER A 97 3.33 -10.26 8.21
CA SER A 97 4.49 -10.79 7.51
C SER A 97 5.80 -10.52 8.21
N GLY A 98 5.78 -9.83 9.33
CA GLY A 98 7.00 -9.40 9.95
C GLY A 98 7.16 -9.83 11.40
N ARG A 99 8.41 -9.90 11.83
CA ARG A 99 8.76 -10.00 13.25
C ARG A 99 8.54 -8.63 13.88
N VAL A 100 7.72 -8.61 14.93
CA VAL A 100 7.41 -7.41 15.69
C VAL A 100 8.03 -7.52 17.08
N GLU A 101 8.84 -6.53 17.47
CA GLU A 101 9.42 -6.41 18.80
C GLU A 101 8.97 -5.09 19.43
N SER A 102 8.46 -5.15 20.66
CA SER A 102 7.94 -3.96 21.38
C SER A 102 6.97 -3.11 20.55
N GLY A 103 6.10 -3.77 19.77
CA GLY A 103 5.12 -3.09 18.92
C GLY A 103 5.68 -2.45 17.64
N LYS A 104 6.95 -2.71 17.32
CA LYS A 104 7.61 -2.19 16.12
C LYS A 104 7.97 -3.34 15.18
N LEU A 105 7.71 -3.15 13.90
CA LEU A 105 8.16 -4.06 12.87
C LEU A 105 9.70 -3.96 12.76
N VAL A 106 10.40 -5.09 12.94
CA VAL A 106 11.87 -5.12 12.92
C VAL A 106 12.46 -5.90 11.76
N ALA A 107 11.70 -6.84 11.20
CA ALA A 107 12.13 -7.60 10.02
C ALA A 107 10.92 -8.19 9.29
N ILE A 108 11.05 -8.44 7.99
CA ILE A 108 10.16 -9.31 7.20
C ILE A 108 10.99 -10.43 6.58
N ASP A 109 10.32 -11.48 6.10
CA ASP A 109 10.99 -12.56 5.38
C ASP A 109 11.74 -12.01 4.16
N ARG A 110 12.93 -12.55 3.88
CA ARG A 110 13.82 -12.05 2.82
C ARG A 110 13.20 -12.21 1.42
N ASP A 111 12.54 -13.32 1.16
CA ASP A 111 11.93 -13.57 -0.14
C ASP A 111 10.70 -12.67 -0.33
N GLU A 112 9.96 -12.46 0.75
CA GLU A 112 8.86 -11.52 0.76
C GLU A 112 9.34 -10.08 0.51
N LEU A 113 10.39 -9.63 1.20
CA LEU A 113 11.00 -8.32 0.96
C LEU A 113 11.39 -8.14 -0.51
N LYS A 114 12.01 -9.17 -1.10
CA LYS A 114 12.39 -9.17 -2.52
C LYS A 114 11.19 -8.97 -3.44
N VAL A 115 10.10 -9.71 -3.21
CA VAL A 115 8.87 -9.60 -4.02
C VAL A 115 8.22 -8.23 -3.89
N VAL A 116 8.11 -7.72 -2.66
CA VAL A 116 7.52 -6.40 -2.38
C VAL A 116 8.35 -5.30 -3.00
N PHE A 117 9.68 -5.38 -2.82
CA PHE A 117 10.60 -4.41 -3.39
C PHE A 117 10.50 -4.39 -4.92
N ASP A 118 10.48 -5.56 -5.55
CA ASP A 118 10.36 -5.69 -7.01
C ASP A 118 9.06 -5.06 -7.54
N LEU A 119 7.93 -5.30 -6.87
CA LEU A 119 6.65 -4.68 -7.21
C LEU A 119 6.70 -3.15 -7.10
N ILE A 120 7.12 -2.66 -5.94
CA ILE A 120 7.11 -1.22 -5.65
C ILE A 120 8.13 -0.49 -6.51
N ASN A 121 9.33 -1.06 -6.68
CA ASN A 121 10.37 -0.47 -7.53
C ASN A 121 9.94 -0.38 -9.00
N ALA A 122 9.32 -1.42 -9.54
CA ALA A 122 8.81 -1.39 -10.91
C ALA A 122 7.76 -0.27 -11.10
N ARG A 123 6.84 -0.10 -10.17
CA ARG A 123 5.82 0.94 -10.22
C ARG A 123 6.38 2.34 -10.02
N TYR A 124 7.36 2.48 -9.10
CA TYR A 124 8.08 3.73 -8.86
C TYR A 124 8.79 4.22 -10.14
N LEU A 125 9.58 3.34 -10.78
CA LEU A 125 10.33 3.67 -11.99
C LEU A 125 9.44 3.99 -13.20
N ASN A 126 8.24 3.43 -13.26
CA ASN A 126 7.27 3.68 -14.32
C ASN A 126 6.24 4.76 -13.97
N HIS A 127 6.41 5.47 -12.85
CA HIS A 127 5.51 6.54 -12.41
C HIS A 127 4.04 6.12 -12.36
N LEU A 128 3.74 4.89 -11.92
CA LEU A 128 2.38 4.35 -11.86
C LEU A 128 1.71 4.70 -10.54
N THR A 129 0.51 5.25 -10.61
CA THR A 129 -0.26 5.65 -9.44
C THR A 129 -0.50 4.46 -8.51
N THR A 130 -0.03 4.59 -7.27
CA THR A 130 -0.16 3.54 -6.27
C THR A 130 -0.79 4.09 -4.99
N ILE A 131 -1.82 3.40 -4.52
CA ILE A 131 -2.53 3.71 -3.28
C ILE A 131 -2.10 2.68 -2.25
N PHE A 132 -1.80 3.11 -1.03
CA PHE A 132 -1.34 2.23 0.04
C PHE A 132 -2.21 2.34 1.29
N SER A 133 -2.49 1.20 1.91
CA SER A 133 -2.82 1.15 3.33
C SER A 133 -1.83 0.24 4.06
N SER A 134 -1.43 0.62 5.28
CA SER A 134 -0.57 -0.20 6.13
C SER A 134 -0.85 0.05 7.60
N GLU A 135 -0.61 -0.93 8.45
CA GLU A 135 -0.58 -0.75 9.91
C GLU A 135 0.72 -0.12 10.39
N TYR A 136 1.75 -0.13 9.56
CA TYR A 136 3.07 0.43 9.83
C TYR A 136 3.22 1.82 9.21
N SER A 137 3.96 2.70 9.89
CA SER A 137 4.33 3.99 9.29
C SER A 137 5.40 3.80 8.20
N VAL A 138 5.51 4.77 7.29
CA VAL A 138 6.59 4.78 6.28
C VAL A 138 7.97 4.69 6.95
N GLY A 139 8.16 5.36 8.09
CA GLY A 139 9.41 5.24 8.86
C GLY A 139 9.67 3.85 9.45
N ASN A 140 8.63 3.06 9.74
CA ASN A 140 8.81 1.65 10.11
C ASN A 140 9.25 0.81 8.90
N LEU A 141 8.68 1.06 7.73
CA LEU A 141 9.05 0.39 6.49
C LEU A 141 10.48 0.71 6.08
N ALA A 142 10.90 1.98 6.22
CA ALA A 142 12.28 2.41 5.95
C ALA A 142 13.32 1.79 6.90
N ARG A 143 12.94 1.39 8.12
CA ARG A 143 13.84 0.66 9.03
C ARG A 143 14.09 -0.77 8.61
N ILE A 144 13.16 -1.39 7.87
CA ILE A 144 13.32 -2.73 7.33
C ILE A 144 14.18 -2.68 6.09
N ASP A 145 13.86 -1.76 5.20
CA ASP A 145 14.61 -1.47 3.99
C ASP A 145 14.45 0.02 3.63
N GLU A 146 15.56 0.75 3.69
CA GLU A 146 15.56 2.20 3.47
C GLU A 146 15.10 2.55 2.05
N ALA A 147 15.52 1.76 1.07
CA ALA A 147 15.17 2.00 -0.31
C ALA A 147 13.68 1.75 -0.58
N LEU A 148 13.09 0.73 0.05
CA LEU A 148 11.65 0.48 0.00
C LEU A 148 10.87 1.65 0.62
N GLY A 149 11.25 2.05 1.83
CA GLY A 149 10.57 3.14 2.54
C GLY A 149 10.67 4.48 1.82
N SER A 150 11.83 4.81 1.25
CA SER A 150 12.05 6.03 0.47
C SER A 150 11.14 6.07 -0.76
N ARG A 151 11.09 4.98 -1.53
CA ARG A 151 10.23 4.90 -2.74
C ARG A 151 8.76 5.06 -2.38
N ILE A 152 8.28 4.36 -1.36
CA ILE A 152 6.89 4.51 -0.89
C ILE A 152 6.62 5.97 -0.52
N TYR A 153 7.54 6.61 0.22
CA TYR A 153 7.37 8.01 0.60
C TYR A 153 7.29 8.92 -0.61
N GLU A 154 8.21 8.81 -1.55
CA GLU A 154 8.21 9.63 -2.78
C GLU A 154 6.97 9.39 -3.63
N MET A 155 6.49 8.14 -3.74
CA MET A 155 5.28 7.80 -4.49
C MET A 155 4.02 8.45 -3.94
N VAL A 156 3.95 8.75 -2.65
CA VAL A 156 2.72 9.25 -2.00
C VAL A 156 2.83 10.66 -1.43
N ASN A 157 4.01 11.26 -1.38
CA ASN A 157 4.18 12.62 -0.86
C ASN A 157 3.63 13.66 -1.85
N PRO A 158 2.79 14.64 -1.42
CA PRO A 158 2.46 14.99 -0.04
C PRO A 158 1.21 14.29 0.55
N TYR A 159 0.67 13.28 -0.11
CA TYR A 159 -0.60 12.64 0.27
C TYR A 159 -0.40 11.36 1.11
N ALA A 160 0.58 11.41 2.02
CA ALA A 160 0.82 10.39 3.03
C ALA A 160 0.28 10.85 4.39
N LEU A 161 -0.66 10.10 4.98
CA LEU A 161 -1.21 10.43 6.29
C LEU A 161 -0.90 9.33 7.31
N ARG A 162 -0.27 9.72 8.41
CA ARG A 162 -0.19 8.88 9.60
C ARG A 162 -1.52 8.92 10.35
N VAL A 163 -2.09 7.73 10.56
CA VAL A 163 -3.41 7.53 11.16
C VAL A 163 -3.26 6.95 12.55
N ASP A 164 -3.55 7.75 13.56
CA ASP A 164 -3.51 7.36 14.98
C ASP A 164 -4.88 7.59 15.63
N GLY A 165 -5.23 6.79 16.66
CA GLY A 165 -6.47 6.93 17.42
C GLY A 165 -6.98 5.62 17.99
N GLN A 166 -8.21 5.60 18.49
CA GLN A 166 -8.86 4.40 18.99
C GLN A 166 -9.38 3.53 17.84
N ASN A 167 -9.29 2.20 18.02
CA ASN A 167 -9.84 1.25 17.07
C ASN A 167 -11.37 1.37 17.01
N GLN A 168 -11.89 1.88 15.90
CA GLN A 168 -13.33 2.10 15.71
C GLN A 168 -14.16 0.81 15.73
N ARG A 169 -13.54 -0.37 15.48
CA ARG A 169 -14.21 -1.67 15.54
C ARG A 169 -14.48 -2.14 16.96
N LEU A 170 -13.80 -1.54 17.96
CA LEU A 170 -13.91 -1.89 19.37
C LEU A 170 -14.69 -0.82 20.17
N VAL A 171 -15.07 0.27 19.55
CA VAL A 171 -15.89 1.31 20.18
C VAL A 171 -17.29 0.74 20.41
N GLY A 172 -17.71 0.65 21.67
CA GLY A 172 -19.02 0.11 22.08
C GLY A 172 -18.99 -1.36 22.54
N LEU A 173 -17.80 -1.97 22.67
CA LEU A 173 -17.65 -3.33 23.24
C LEU A 173 -17.22 -3.29 24.74
N GLY A 174 -17.26 -2.12 25.38
CA GLY A 174 -16.96 -1.92 26.80
C GLY A 174 -18.15 -1.44 27.57
#